data_f529b1d0f9f755216141377a6e9872e0
#
_entry.id   f529b1d0f9f755216141377a6e9872e0
#
_cell.length_a   1.000
_cell.length_b   1.000
_cell.length_c   1.000
_cell.angle_alpha   90.00
_cell.angle_beta   90.00
_cell.angle_gamma   90.00
#
_symmetry.space_group_name_H-M   'P 1'
#
loop_
_entity.id
_entity.type
_entity.pdbx_description
1 polymer ?
#
loop_
_entity_poly.entity_id
_entity_poly.type
_entity_poly.pdbx_seq_one_letter_code
_entity_poly.pdbx_strand_id
1 'polypeptide(L)'
;MAPDVLGQVTVVVVTYHSAHCLEALEALLAHCPHVVISDNGSGDGTPEQARARWPHATVLAHGRNLGFGAANNRALAATRTPLALLVNPDCEVTPDGLRELVRVANTMPEAAIVAPQLEGAPGRSDVNYRWPSTAWASRGPGAEGPTCVGFVVGAAMLFRLARFEGVGFFDERFFLYYEDDDLCLRLFQQQRPIVVWPGVAAVHRARGSVKGKTPWKSEYLRGYHHAQSKLIYTAKHRSHARARRQRWSVLLGTTLALPLRAIAWSPRLLARMVGRWMGLARWRLHD
;
A
#
# COMPACT_ATOMS: atom_id res chain seq x y z
N MET A 1 10.91 -34.32 -4.09
CA MET A 1 10.91 -32.87 -3.71
C MET A 1 9.49 -32.36 -3.89
N ALA A 2 8.88 -31.76 -2.88
CA ALA A 2 7.64 -31.04 -3.08
C ALA A 2 7.85 -29.94 -4.14
N PRO A 3 6.88 -29.73 -5.07
CA PRO A 3 7.01 -28.69 -6.08
C PRO A 3 7.21 -27.33 -5.39
N ASP A 4 8.13 -26.51 -5.93
CA ASP A 4 8.36 -25.18 -5.37
C ASP A 4 7.09 -24.34 -5.52
N VAL A 5 6.52 -23.99 -4.38
CA VAL A 5 5.25 -23.23 -4.31
C VAL A 5 5.38 -21.80 -4.89
N LEU A 6 6.62 -21.30 -5.10
CA LEU A 6 6.88 -19.99 -5.68
C LEU A 6 6.41 -19.88 -7.15
N GLY A 7 6.27 -21.01 -7.87
CA GLY A 7 5.64 -21.02 -9.19
C GLY A 7 4.16 -20.65 -9.21
N GLN A 8 3.49 -20.63 -8.04
CA GLN A 8 2.06 -20.27 -7.90
C GLN A 8 1.83 -18.78 -7.61
N VAL A 9 2.90 -17.99 -7.44
CA VAL A 9 2.79 -16.60 -7.03
C VAL A 9 3.60 -15.69 -7.94
N THR A 10 3.01 -14.56 -8.34
CA THR A 10 3.72 -13.43 -8.94
C THR A 10 4.03 -12.40 -7.87
N VAL A 11 5.29 -11.99 -7.77
CA VAL A 11 5.67 -10.86 -6.93
C VAL A 11 5.46 -9.57 -7.70
N VAL A 12 4.64 -8.70 -7.16
CA VAL A 12 4.29 -7.38 -7.72
C VAL A 12 4.93 -6.29 -6.88
N VAL A 13 5.76 -5.45 -7.53
CA VAL A 13 6.42 -4.31 -6.89
C VAL A 13 6.07 -3.03 -7.64
N VAL A 14 5.46 -2.07 -6.96
CA VAL A 14 5.26 -0.72 -7.52
C VAL A 14 6.41 0.17 -7.11
N THR A 15 7.12 0.74 -8.10
CA THR A 15 8.27 1.62 -7.87
C THR A 15 7.96 3.07 -8.28
N TYR A 16 8.52 4.02 -7.53
CA TYR A 16 8.53 5.45 -7.87
C TYR A 16 9.74 6.13 -7.23
N HIS A 17 10.74 6.45 -8.04
CA HIS A 17 12.06 6.94 -7.57
C HIS A 17 12.68 6.03 -6.49
N SER A 18 12.69 4.73 -6.76
CA SER A 18 13.05 3.68 -5.79
C SER A 18 14.36 2.97 -6.12
N ALA A 19 15.24 3.54 -6.97
CA ALA A 19 16.51 2.90 -7.34
C ALA A 19 17.35 2.46 -6.13
N HIS A 20 17.29 3.22 -5.04
CA HIS A 20 17.99 2.93 -3.79
C HIS A 20 17.40 1.76 -2.97
N CYS A 21 16.21 1.28 -3.32
CA CYS A 21 15.55 0.15 -2.66
C CYS A 21 15.77 -1.18 -3.40
N LEU A 22 16.25 -1.15 -4.65
CA LEU A 22 16.35 -2.34 -5.48
C LEU A 22 17.26 -3.42 -4.87
N GLU A 23 18.31 -3.02 -4.17
CA GLU A 23 19.20 -3.94 -3.48
C GLU A 23 18.47 -4.77 -2.40
N ALA A 24 17.59 -4.15 -1.63
CA ALA A 24 16.82 -4.83 -0.59
C ALA A 24 15.81 -5.86 -1.16
N LEU A 25 15.40 -5.70 -2.42
CA LEU A 25 14.52 -6.63 -3.10
C LEU A 25 15.25 -7.83 -3.71
N GLU A 26 16.60 -7.79 -3.82
CA GLU A 26 17.38 -8.82 -4.50
C GLU A 26 17.13 -10.22 -3.95
N ALA A 27 17.19 -10.35 -2.63
CA ALA A 27 17.01 -11.65 -1.97
C ALA A 27 15.65 -12.30 -2.31
N LEU A 28 14.59 -11.50 -2.43
CA LEU A 28 13.27 -12.01 -2.78
C LEU A 28 13.14 -12.27 -4.28
N LEU A 29 13.43 -11.27 -5.11
CA LEU A 29 13.09 -11.30 -6.53
C LEU A 29 13.96 -12.29 -7.32
N ALA A 30 15.21 -12.52 -6.92
CA ALA A 30 16.09 -13.51 -7.55
C ALA A 30 15.58 -14.95 -7.42
N HIS A 31 14.74 -15.24 -6.41
CA HIS A 31 14.18 -16.57 -6.16
C HIS A 31 12.78 -16.78 -6.73
N CYS A 32 12.15 -15.72 -7.24
CA CYS A 32 10.77 -15.78 -7.72
C CYS A 32 10.73 -15.90 -9.25
N PRO A 33 10.10 -16.96 -9.80
CA PRO A 33 10.05 -17.17 -11.25
C PRO A 33 9.13 -16.17 -11.95
N HIS A 34 8.18 -15.58 -11.23
CA HIS A 34 7.21 -14.61 -11.76
C HIS A 34 7.31 -13.30 -11.00
N VAL A 35 7.81 -12.27 -11.69
CA VAL A 35 7.99 -10.93 -11.11
C VAL A 35 7.42 -9.89 -12.07
N VAL A 36 6.62 -8.96 -11.54
CA VAL A 36 6.13 -7.79 -12.25
C VAL A 36 6.52 -6.54 -11.48
N ILE A 37 7.32 -5.68 -12.10
CA ILE A 37 7.72 -4.37 -11.55
C ILE A 37 6.96 -3.30 -12.31
N SER A 38 6.07 -2.58 -11.60
CA SER A 38 5.23 -1.53 -12.15
C SER A 38 5.85 -0.17 -11.80
N ASP A 39 6.64 0.39 -12.72
CA ASP A 39 7.32 1.67 -12.50
C ASP A 39 6.40 2.85 -12.79
N ASN A 40 6.20 3.66 -11.78
CA ASN A 40 5.22 4.75 -11.76
C ASN A 40 5.81 6.08 -12.26
N GLY A 41 6.65 6.01 -13.31
CA GLY A 41 7.27 7.16 -13.95
C GLY A 41 8.49 7.69 -13.19
N SER A 42 9.39 6.80 -12.80
CA SER A 42 10.65 7.17 -12.16
C SER A 42 11.61 7.86 -13.14
N GLY A 43 12.28 8.89 -12.67
CA GLY A 43 13.34 9.59 -13.42
C GLY A 43 14.73 9.40 -12.81
N ASP A 44 14.91 8.38 -11.96
CA ASP A 44 16.17 8.09 -11.24
C ASP A 44 16.88 6.82 -11.75
N GLY A 45 16.43 6.28 -12.91
CA GLY A 45 16.98 5.06 -13.49
C GLY A 45 16.44 3.77 -12.87
N THR A 46 15.38 3.83 -12.04
CA THR A 46 14.76 2.64 -11.41
C THR A 46 14.38 1.56 -12.45
N PRO A 47 13.62 1.84 -13.54
CA PRO A 47 13.19 0.80 -14.45
C PRO A 47 14.34 0.17 -15.25
N GLU A 48 15.37 0.94 -15.60
CA GLU A 48 16.56 0.45 -16.31
C GLU A 48 17.37 -0.50 -15.40
N GLN A 49 17.60 -0.10 -14.15
CA GLN A 49 18.29 -0.91 -13.16
C GLN A 49 17.51 -2.19 -12.84
N ALA A 50 16.18 -2.11 -12.74
CA ALA A 50 15.33 -3.27 -12.51
C ALA A 50 15.46 -4.31 -13.66
N ARG A 51 15.43 -3.87 -14.92
CA ARG A 51 15.63 -4.75 -16.10
C ARG A 51 16.99 -5.39 -16.11
N ALA A 52 18.03 -4.64 -15.74
CA ALA A 52 19.40 -5.16 -15.69
C ALA A 52 19.59 -6.21 -14.57
N ARG A 53 18.98 -5.98 -13.40
CA ARG A 53 19.10 -6.88 -12.24
C ARG A 53 18.27 -8.15 -12.40
N TRP A 54 17.04 -8.03 -12.93
CA TRP A 54 16.10 -9.14 -13.07
C TRP A 54 15.59 -9.26 -14.50
N PRO A 55 16.42 -9.86 -15.42
CA PRO A 55 16.03 -10.01 -16.83
C PRO A 55 14.77 -10.86 -17.04
N HIS A 56 14.39 -11.70 -16.07
CA HIS A 56 13.17 -12.51 -16.08
C HIS A 56 11.92 -11.71 -15.65
N ALA A 57 12.08 -10.55 -15.05
CA ALA A 57 10.96 -9.74 -14.58
C ALA A 57 10.29 -8.98 -15.72
N THR A 58 8.97 -8.89 -15.67
CA THR A 58 8.20 -7.97 -16.51
C THR A 58 8.24 -6.57 -15.92
N VAL A 59 8.88 -5.61 -16.58
CA VAL A 59 8.96 -4.22 -16.13
C VAL A 59 8.02 -3.34 -16.94
N LEU A 60 6.93 -2.88 -16.31
CA LEU A 60 5.94 -1.98 -16.88
C LEU A 60 6.30 -0.53 -16.51
N ALA A 61 6.86 0.21 -17.45
CA ALA A 61 7.20 1.63 -17.26
C ALA A 61 6.06 2.52 -17.78
N HIS A 62 5.37 3.23 -16.87
CA HIS A 62 4.16 4.00 -17.21
C HIS A 62 4.43 5.41 -17.76
N GLY A 63 5.68 5.90 -17.69
CA GLY A 63 6.06 7.24 -18.16
C GLY A 63 5.50 8.39 -17.30
N ARG A 64 4.58 8.13 -16.39
CA ARG A 64 4.01 9.08 -15.42
C ARG A 64 3.53 8.37 -14.17
N ASN A 65 3.37 9.11 -13.09
CA ASN A 65 2.81 8.56 -11.85
C ASN A 65 1.28 8.43 -11.97
N LEU A 66 0.79 7.20 -11.93
CA LEU A 66 -0.64 6.84 -11.99
C LEU A 66 -1.30 6.82 -10.62
N GLY A 67 -0.52 6.83 -9.54
CA GLY A 67 -0.94 6.51 -8.18
C GLY A 67 -0.68 5.04 -7.82
N PHE A 68 -0.72 4.74 -6.51
CA PHE A 68 -0.33 3.42 -6.00
C PHE A 68 -1.30 2.31 -6.46
N GLY A 69 -2.61 2.53 -6.27
CA GLY A 69 -3.63 1.54 -6.63
C GLY A 69 -3.66 1.24 -8.13
N ALA A 70 -3.62 2.29 -8.97
CA ALA A 70 -3.65 2.13 -10.42
C ALA A 70 -2.41 1.38 -10.94
N ALA A 71 -1.22 1.66 -10.41
CA ALA A 71 0.00 0.95 -10.78
C ALA A 71 -0.04 -0.53 -10.37
N ASN A 72 -0.58 -0.85 -9.18
CA ASN A 72 -0.82 -2.24 -8.77
C ASN A 72 -1.83 -2.93 -9.70
N ASN A 73 -2.93 -2.25 -10.07
CA ASN A 73 -3.92 -2.83 -11.00
C ASN A 73 -3.29 -3.19 -12.35
N ARG A 74 -2.38 -2.34 -12.88
CA ARG A 74 -1.64 -2.66 -14.12
C ARG A 74 -0.76 -3.90 -13.97
N ALA A 75 -0.07 -4.03 -12.84
CA ALA A 75 0.73 -5.21 -12.56
C ALA A 75 -0.11 -6.48 -12.36
N LEU A 76 -1.22 -6.36 -11.63
CA LEU A 76 -2.17 -7.47 -11.43
C LEU A 76 -2.78 -7.95 -12.75
N ALA A 77 -3.06 -7.03 -13.69
CA ALA A 77 -3.54 -7.39 -15.02
C ALA A 77 -2.50 -8.16 -15.86
N ALA A 78 -1.20 -8.00 -15.58
CA ALA A 78 -0.11 -8.76 -16.20
C ALA A 78 0.19 -10.09 -15.49
N THR A 79 -0.40 -10.33 -14.32
CA THR A 79 -0.21 -11.54 -13.51
C THR A 79 -0.94 -12.74 -14.11
N ARG A 80 -0.26 -13.91 -14.16
CA ARG A 80 -0.82 -15.15 -14.72
C ARG A 80 -0.88 -16.30 -13.71
N THR A 81 -0.45 -16.07 -12.48
CA THR A 81 -0.47 -17.04 -11.38
C THR A 81 -1.73 -16.87 -10.53
N PRO A 82 -2.19 -17.90 -9.81
CA PRO A 82 -3.38 -17.79 -8.96
C PRO A 82 -3.20 -16.87 -7.76
N LEU A 83 -1.95 -16.62 -7.36
CA LEU A 83 -1.60 -15.76 -6.24
C LEU A 83 -0.73 -14.59 -6.72
N ALA A 84 -0.83 -13.45 -6.03
CA ALA A 84 0.03 -12.30 -6.24
C ALA A 84 0.48 -11.72 -4.89
N LEU A 85 1.80 -11.63 -4.66
CA LEU A 85 2.33 -10.87 -3.53
C LEU A 85 2.56 -9.42 -3.97
N LEU A 86 1.76 -8.50 -3.44
CA LEU A 86 2.05 -7.07 -3.55
C LEU A 86 3.02 -6.71 -2.43
N VAL A 87 4.16 -6.14 -2.77
CA VAL A 87 5.17 -5.74 -1.79
C VAL A 87 5.76 -4.38 -2.15
N ASN A 88 5.87 -3.50 -1.16
CA ASN A 88 6.49 -2.18 -1.35
C ASN A 88 8.01 -2.31 -1.49
N PRO A 89 8.67 -1.40 -2.23
CA PRO A 89 10.13 -1.48 -2.39
C PRO A 89 10.92 -1.26 -1.10
N ASP A 90 10.30 -0.73 -0.05
CA ASP A 90 10.87 -0.54 1.29
C ASP A 90 10.36 -1.58 2.32
N CYS A 91 9.79 -2.70 1.83
CA CYS A 91 9.33 -3.81 2.65
C CYS A 91 10.10 -5.08 2.30
N GLU A 92 10.77 -5.66 3.28
CA GLU A 92 11.59 -6.85 3.13
C GLU A 92 10.81 -8.09 3.54
N VAL A 93 10.56 -8.98 2.57
CA VAL A 93 10.00 -10.32 2.76
C VAL A 93 11.05 -11.32 2.31
N THR A 94 11.34 -12.33 3.14
CA THR A 94 12.29 -13.37 2.76
C THR A 94 11.67 -14.38 1.78
N PRO A 95 12.46 -15.07 0.94
CA PRO A 95 11.95 -16.15 0.08
C PRO A 95 11.24 -17.25 0.86
N ASP A 96 11.77 -17.63 2.02
CA ASP A 96 11.13 -18.64 2.88
C ASP A 96 9.84 -18.12 3.52
N GLY A 97 9.81 -16.85 3.89
CA GLY A 97 8.59 -16.18 4.33
C GLY A 97 7.51 -16.19 3.24
N LEU A 98 7.88 -15.92 1.99
CA LEU A 98 6.93 -16.02 0.87
C LEU A 98 6.45 -17.46 0.65
N ARG A 99 7.35 -18.46 0.70
CA ARG A 99 6.96 -19.89 0.63
C ARG A 99 5.94 -20.24 1.70
N GLU A 100 6.17 -19.78 2.92
CA GLU A 100 5.25 -20.01 4.03
C GLU A 100 3.89 -19.30 3.81
N LEU A 101 3.89 -18.04 3.39
CA LEU A 101 2.64 -17.33 3.07
C LEU A 101 1.84 -18.05 1.99
N VAL A 102 2.50 -18.57 0.94
CA VAL A 102 1.83 -19.36 -0.12
C VAL A 102 1.26 -20.66 0.43
N ARG A 103 2.00 -21.39 1.29
CA ARG A 103 1.48 -22.60 1.94
C ARG A 103 0.24 -22.28 2.78
N VAL A 104 0.32 -21.25 3.61
CA VAL A 104 -0.80 -20.79 4.44
C VAL A 104 -2.00 -20.39 3.59
N ALA A 105 -1.79 -19.62 2.53
CA ALA A 105 -2.86 -19.27 1.61
C ALA A 105 -3.52 -20.51 1.00
N ASN A 106 -2.77 -21.58 0.72
CA ASN A 106 -3.30 -22.83 0.21
C ASN A 106 -4.10 -23.63 1.26
N THR A 107 -3.80 -23.50 2.55
CA THR A 107 -4.62 -24.09 3.63
C THR A 107 -5.85 -23.26 3.96
N MET A 108 -5.91 -22.01 3.53
CA MET A 108 -7.03 -21.08 3.75
C MET A 108 -7.61 -20.58 2.42
N PRO A 109 -8.24 -21.44 1.60
CA PRO A 109 -8.70 -21.08 0.25
C PRO A 109 -9.77 -19.98 0.26
N GLU A 110 -10.43 -19.74 1.38
CA GLU A 110 -11.41 -18.67 1.55
C GLU A 110 -10.78 -17.28 1.75
N ALA A 111 -9.54 -17.22 2.23
CA ALA A 111 -8.87 -15.95 2.47
C ALA A 111 -8.57 -15.24 1.14
N ALA A 112 -9.03 -13.99 1.03
CA ALA A 112 -8.71 -13.13 -0.10
C ALA A 112 -7.28 -12.57 0.02
N ILE A 113 -6.89 -12.23 1.24
CA ILE A 113 -5.56 -11.71 1.57
C ILE A 113 -4.96 -12.52 2.72
N VAL A 114 -3.71 -12.93 2.56
CA VAL A 114 -2.85 -13.37 3.67
C VAL A 114 -1.69 -12.37 3.76
N ALA A 115 -1.53 -11.74 4.93
CA ALA A 115 -0.50 -10.74 5.14
C ALA A 115 0.49 -11.22 6.23
N PRO A 116 1.79 -10.91 6.11
CA PRO A 116 2.75 -11.15 7.18
C PRO A 116 2.52 -10.18 8.35
N GLN A 117 3.08 -10.50 9.51
CA GLN A 117 3.24 -9.52 10.58
C GLN A 117 4.29 -8.48 10.15
N LEU A 118 3.88 -7.22 10.06
CA LEU A 118 4.84 -6.16 9.78
C LEU A 118 5.67 -5.82 11.01
N GLU A 119 6.93 -5.48 10.77
CA GLU A 119 7.88 -4.99 11.77
C GLU A 119 8.47 -3.65 11.32
N GLY A 120 8.50 -2.67 12.21
CA GLY A 120 9.18 -1.39 11.96
C GLY A 120 10.71 -1.51 12.01
N ALA A 121 11.19 -2.54 12.71
CA ALA A 121 12.57 -3.01 12.77
C ALA A 121 12.54 -4.49 13.17
N PRO A 122 13.55 -5.30 12.87
CA PRO A 122 13.57 -6.71 13.22
C PRO A 122 13.19 -6.98 14.68
N GLY A 123 12.21 -7.84 14.91
CA GLY A 123 11.70 -8.18 16.24
C GLY A 123 10.79 -7.14 16.89
N ARG A 124 10.47 -6.04 16.20
CA ARG A 124 9.57 -5.00 16.70
C ARG A 124 8.30 -4.95 15.86
N SER A 125 7.27 -5.67 16.30
CA SER A 125 5.98 -5.70 15.61
C SER A 125 5.37 -4.31 15.46
N ASP A 126 4.93 -4.01 14.23
CA ASP A 126 4.13 -2.83 13.88
C ASP A 126 2.68 -3.28 13.69
N VAL A 127 1.87 -3.09 14.74
CA VAL A 127 0.47 -3.52 14.75
C VAL A 127 -0.37 -2.45 14.07
N ASN A 128 -0.58 -2.59 12.77
CA ASN A 128 -1.32 -1.64 11.94
C ASN A 128 -2.61 -2.22 11.32
N TYR A 129 -2.93 -3.47 11.62
CA TYR A 129 -4.21 -4.06 11.23
C TYR A 129 -5.33 -3.66 12.20
N ARG A 130 -6.57 -3.59 11.69
CA ARG A 130 -7.73 -3.13 12.46
C ARG A 130 -9.05 -3.72 11.93
N TRP A 131 -10.12 -3.54 12.71
CA TRP A 131 -11.47 -3.82 12.26
C TRP A 131 -12.08 -2.59 11.58
N PRO A 132 -12.86 -2.74 10.49
CA PRO A 132 -13.44 -1.60 9.76
C PRO A 132 -14.38 -0.77 10.61
N SER A 133 -15.06 -1.38 11.60
CA SER A 133 -15.97 -0.71 12.50
C SER A 133 -15.31 0.29 13.45
N THR A 134 -14.04 0.06 13.80
CA THR A 134 -13.32 0.90 14.77
C THR A 134 -12.62 2.09 14.11
N ALA A 135 -12.36 2.02 12.79
CA ALA A 135 -11.69 3.04 11.99
C ALA A 135 -10.29 3.47 12.48
N TRP A 136 -9.68 2.77 13.46
CA TRP A 136 -8.43 3.16 14.11
C TRP A 136 -7.45 2.01 14.20
N ALA A 137 -6.17 2.35 14.21
CA ALA A 137 -5.10 1.39 14.41
C ALA A 137 -5.32 0.58 15.68
N SER A 138 -5.15 -0.71 15.62
CA SER A 138 -5.11 -1.57 16.80
C SER A 138 -4.01 -1.09 17.73
N ARG A 139 -4.35 -1.03 19.00
CA ARG A 139 -3.38 -0.84 20.09
C ARG A 139 -3.35 -2.15 20.85
N GLY A 140 -2.51 -3.03 20.44
CA GLY A 140 -2.43 -4.33 21.07
C GLY A 140 -1.08 -4.98 20.79
N PRO A 141 -0.80 -6.13 21.39
CA PRO A 141 0.34 -6.95 21.02
C PRO A 141 0.21 -7.37 19.55
N GLY A 142 1.31 -7.80 18.94
CA GLY A 142 1.28 -8.48 17.65
C GLY A 142 0.36 -9.70 17.68
N ALA A 143 -0.05 -10.18 16.51
CA ALA A 143 -0.80 -11.42 16.44
C ALA A 143 0.06 -12.59 16.96
N GLU A 144 -0.52 -13.47 17.79
CA GLU A 144 0.16 -14.66 18.31
C GLU A 144 -0.15 -15.91 17.47
N GLY A 145 -1.17 -15.82 16.61
CA GLY A 145 -1.62 -16.86 15.69
C GLY A 145 -2.36 -16.27 14.49
N PRO A 146 -2.89 -17.11 13.59
CA PRO A 146 -3.67 -16.65 12.45
C PRO A 146 -4.81 -15.76 12.93
N THR A 147 -4.81 -14.49 12.48
CA THR A 147 -5.76 -13.50 12.97
C THR A 147 -6.56 -12.92 11.80
N CYS A 148 -7.89 -13.15 11.80
CA CYS A 148 -8.77 -12.52 10.84
C CYS A 148 -8.96 -11.05 11.21
N VAL A 149 -8.74 -10.15 10.25
CA VAL A 149 -8.77 -8.70 10.46
C VAL A 149 -9.63 -8.03 9.41
N GLY A 150 -10.03 -6.78 9.67
CA GLY A 150 -10.78 -6.00 8.71
C GLY A 150 -9.93 -5.06 7.84
N PHE A 151 -8.63 -4.98 8.12
CA PHE A 151 -7.70 -4.13 7.40
C PHE A 151 -6.27 -4.59 7.61
N VAL A 152 -5.49 -4.54 6.54
CA VAL A 152 -4.02 -4.60 6.54
C VAL A 152 -3.47 -3.48 5.67
N VAL A 153 -2.29 -2.96 6.00
CA VAL A 153 -1.65 -1.91 5.20
C VAL A 153 -1.04 -2.52 3.94
N GLY A 154 -1.07 -1.75 2.85
CA GLY A 154 -0.59 -2.15 1.52
C GLY A 154 0.93 -2.34 1.38
N ALA A 155 1.67 -2.62 2.48
CA ALA A 155 3.11 -2.81 2.42
C ALA A 155 3.53 -4.21 1.96
N ALA A 156 2.81 -5.25 2.41
CA ALA A 156 2.97 -6.63 1.97
C ALA A 156 1.63 -7.38 2.09
N MET A 157 1.07 -7.81 0.96
CA MET A 157 -0.23 -8.50 0.90
C MET A 157 -0.17 -9.61 -0.14
N LEU A 158 -0.38 -10.85 0.27
CA LEU A 158 -0.55 -11.97 -0.65
C LEU A 158 -2.04 -12.09 -1.02
N PHE A 159 -2.38 -11.82 -2.27
CA PHE A 159 -3.73 -11.91 -2.83
C PHE A 159 -3.99 -13.29 -3.40
N ARG A 160 -5.16 -13.85 -3.16
CA ARG A 160 -5.75 -14.93 -3.95
C ARG A 160 -6.67 -14.31 -5.01
N LEU A 161 -6.20 -14.22 -6.24
CA LEU A 161 -6.85 -13.41 -7.29
C LEU A 161 -8.31 -13.78 -7.54
N ALA A 162 -8.66 -15.08 -7.51
CA ALA A 162 -10.04 -15.52 -7.67
C ALA A 162 -11.01 -14.97 -6.60
N ARG A 163 -10.52 -14.56 -5.43
CA ARG A 163 -11.36 -14.01 -4.36
C ARG A 163 -11.70 -12.52 -4.55
N PHE A 164 -11.14 -11.90 -5.57
CA PHE A 164 -11.45 -10.51 -5.95
C PHE A 164 -12.54 -10.42 -7.03
N GLU A 165 -13.00 -11.55 -7.55
CA GLU A 165 -14.14 -11.58 -8.47
C GLU A 165 -15.39 -10.98 -7.81
N GLY A 166 -16.04 -10.04 -8.53
CA GLY A 166 -17.16 -9.26 -8.01
C GLY A 166 -16.80 -8.14 -7.03
N VAL A 167 -15.56 -8.11 -6.49
CA VAL A 167 -15.06 -7.03 -5.61
C VAL A 167 -14.21 -6.04 -6.40
N GLY A 168 -13.38 -6.54 -7.31
CA GLY A 168 -12.35 -5.79 -8.02
C GLY A 168 -11.13 -5.48 -7.13
N PHE A 169 -10.06 -5.01 -7.75
CA PHE A 169 -8.84 -4.60 -7.05
C PHE A 169 -8.93 -3.16 -6.53
N PHE A 170 -7.90 -2.36 -6.69
CA PHE A 170 -7.87 -0.98 -6.16
C PHE A 170 -8.78 -0.05 -6.96
N ASP A 171 -9.45 0.86 -6.25
CA ASP A 171 -10.21 1.95 -6.88
C ASP A 171 -9.23 3.07 -7.29
N GLU A 172 -9.09 3.30 -8.59
CA GLU A 172 -8.09 4.21 -9.15
C GLU A 172 -8.37 5.70 -8.87
N ARG A 173 -9.54 6.04 -8.28
CA ARG A 173 -9.81 7.39 -7.77
C ARG A 173 -8.92 7.77 -6.58
N PHE A 174 -8.40 6.76 -5.85
CA PHE A 174 -7.42 6.97 -4.80
C PHE A 174 -6.02 7.02 -5.40
N PHE A 175 -5.48 8.21 -5.56
CA PHE A 175 -4.12 8.34 -6.09
C PHE A 175 -3.07 7.81 -5.09
N LEU A 176 -3.23 8.14 -3.80
CA LEU A 176 -2.36 7.70 -2.72
C LEU A 176 -3.11 7.82 -1.39
N TYR A 177 -2.99 6.82 -0.51
CA TYR A 177 -3.70 6.65 0.76
C TYR A 177 -5.18 6.31 0.60
N TYR A 178 -5.71 5.52 1.52
CA TYR A 178 -7.09 5.01 1.56
C TYR A 178 -7.44 3.99 0.46
N GLU A 179 -6.57 3.71 -0.49
CA GLU A 179 -6.78 2.64 -1.47
C GLU A 179 -6.81 1.25 -0.82
N ASP A 180 -5.97 1.02 0.19
CA ASP A 180 -5.94 -0.19 1.01
C ASP A 180 -7.13 -0.23 1.98
N ASP A 181 -7.47 0.89 2.62
CA ASP A 181 -8.70 1.03 3.43
C ASP A 181 -9.96 0.69 2.61
N ASP A 182 -10.06 1.22 1.39
CA ASP A 182 -11.18 0.97 0.48
C ASP A 182 -11.27 -0.49 0.08
N LEU A 183 -10.15 -1.07 -0.33
CA LEU A 183 -10.08 -2.46 -0.76
C LEU A 183 -10.46 -3.40 0.37
N CYS A 184 -9.84 -3.22 1.55
CA CYS A 184 -10.12 -4.04 2.73
C CYS A 184 -11.58 -3.94 3.17
N LEU A 185 -12.17 -2.73 3.13
CA LEU A 185 -13.58 -2.55 3.48
C LEU A 185 -14.51 -3.26 2.49
N ARG A 186 -14.23 -3.19 1.17
CA ARG A 186 -15.03 -3.92 0.16
C ARG A 186 -14.93 -5.44 0.33
N LEU A 187 -13.75 -5.96 0.60
CA LEU A 187 -13.56 -7.38 0.91
C LEU A 187 -14.34 -7.79 2.17
N PHE A 188 -14.26 -6.99 3.23
CA PHE A 188 -15.02 -7.25 4.47
C PHE A 188 -16.53 -7.25 4.23
N GLN A 189 -17.06 -6.30 3.46
CA GLN A 189 -18.48 -6.21 3.12
C GLN A 189 -18.97 -7.42 2.29
N GLN A 190 -18.07 -8.01 1.49
CA GLN A 190 -18.33 -9.21 0.68
C GLN A 190 -17.94 -10.51 1.40
N GLN A 191 -17.69 -10.45 2.71
CA GLN A 191 -17.30 -11.60 3.54
C GLN A 191 -16.08 -12.36 2.98
N ARG A 192 -15.10 -11.63 2.41
CA ARG A 192 -13.83 -12.18 1.94
C ARG A 192 -12.76 -12.00 3.03
N PRO A 193 -12.34 -13.07 3.73
CA PRO A 193 -11.44 -12.95 4.88
C PRO A 193 -10.09 -12.35 4.50
N ILE A 194 -9.58 -11.51 5.42
CA ILE A 194 -8.22 -10.98 5.42
C ILE A 194 -7.54 -11.54 6.66
N VAL A 195 -6.42 -12.23 6.49
CA VAL A 195 -5.72 -12.93 7.58
C VAL A 195 -4.31 -12.37 7.74
N VAL A 196 -3.94 -12.03 8.96
CA VAL A 196 -2.55 -11.79 9.35
C VAL A 196 -1.95 -13.10 9.85
N TRP A 197 -0.82 -13.49 9.27
CA TRP A 197 -0.06 -14.68 9.64
C TRP A 197 1.24 -14.27 10.35
N PRO A 198 1.32 -14.37 11.69
CA PRO A 198 2.50 -13.90 12.45
C PRO A 198 3.70 -14.84 12.35
N GLY A 199 3.54 -16.05 11.81
CA GLY A 199 4.65 -16.96 11.51
C GLY A 199 5.62 -16.43 10.45
N VAL A 200 5.22 -15.36 9.74
CA VAL A 200 6.09 -14.63 8.79
C VAL A 200 6.15 -13.18 9.21
N ALA A 201 7.38 -12.69 9.44
CA ALA A 201 7.66 -11.27 9.65
C ALA A 201 8.11 -10.62 8.35
N ALA A 202 7.68 -9.37 8.12
CA ALA A 202 8.16 -8.52 7.04
C ALA A 202 8.59 -7.16 7.58
N VAL A 203 9.84 -6.78 7.33
CA VAL A 203 10.40 -5.51 7.84
C VAL A 203 10.02 -4.38 6.88
N HIS A 204 9.17 -3.48 7.34
CA HIS A 204 8.71 -2.33 6.56
C HIS A 204 9.36 -1.04 7.07
N ARG A 205 10.31 -0.52 6.31
CA ARG A 205 10.98 0.75 6.60
C ARG A 205 10.13 1.92 6.14
N ALA A 206 9.02 2.15 6.83
CA ALA A 206 8.03 3.16 6.47
C ALA A 206 8.67 4.47 6.00
N ARG A 207 8.27 4.96 4.82
CA ARG A 207 8.82 6.13 4.12
C ARG A 207 10.19 5.91 3.48
N GLY A 208 10.65 4.68 3.36
CA GLY A 208 11.90 4.31 2.70
C GLY A 208 11.83 4.35 1.18
N SER A 209 10.65 4.07 0.60
CA SER A 209 10.46 3.86 -0.84
C SER A 209 10.77 5.06 -1.73
N VAL A 210 10.65 6.30 -1.24
CA VAL A 210 10.90 7.52 -2.01
C VAL A 210 11.89 8.44 -1.29
N LYS A 211 13.12 8.51 -1.80
CA LYS A 211 14.09 9.53 -1.39
C LYS A 211 14.00 10.73 -2.32
N GLY A 212 13.29 11.78 -1.91
CA GLY A 212 13.22 13.03 -2.66
C GLY A 212 14.32 14.01 -2.23
N LYS A 213 14.90 14.76 -3.20
CA LYS A 213 15.85 15.85 -2.93
C LYS A 213 15.23 17.01 -2.14
N THR A 214 13.89 17.08 -2.10
CA THR A 214 13.12 18.15 -1.44
C THR A 214 12.09 17.54 -0.48
N PRO A 215 12.44 17.37 0.81
CA PRO A 215 11.53 16.78 1.81
C PRO A 215 10.21 17.55 1.97
N TRP A 216 10.17 18.84 1.68
CA TRP A 216 8.99 19.70 1.69
C TRP A 216 7.95 19.29 0.62
N LYS A 217 8.43 19.04 -0.62
CA LYS A 217 7.56 18.61 -1.72
C LYS A 217 6.88 17.28 -1.38
N SER A 218 7.63 16.34 -0.82
CA SER A 218 7.09 15.05 -0.40
C SER A 218 6.03 15.20 0.71
N GLU A 219 6.29 16.04 1.72
CA GLU A 219 5.32 16.29 2.80
C GLU A 219 4.09 17.06 2.31
N TYR A 220 4.25 18.02 1.39
CA TYR A 220 3.15 18.71 0.73
C TYR A 220 2.25 17.72 -0.02
N LEU A 221 2.83 16.86 -0.88
CA LEU A 221 2.08 15.87 -1.66
C LEU A 221 1.37 14.85 -0.76
N ARG A 222 2.02 14.42 0.33
CA ARG A 222 1.38 13.56 1.34
C ARG A 222 0.16 14.22 1.96
N GLY A 223 0.27 15.48 2.36
CA GLY A 223 -0.85 16.25 2.90
C GLY A 223 -1.99 16.39 1.90
N TYR A 224 -1.64 16.71 0.65
CA TYR A 224 -2.57 16.90 -0.45
C TYR A 224 -3.38 15.63 -0.75
N HIS A 225 -2.69 14.53 -1.08
CA HIS A 225 -3.36 13.28 -1.46
C HIS A 225 -4.11 12.65 -0.31
N HIS A 226 -3.55 12.66 0.91
CA HIS A 226 -4.27 12.15 2.09
C HIS A 226 -5.59 12.90 2.33
N ALA A 227 -5.62 14.22 2.13
CA ALA A 227 -6.84 15.00 2.30
C ALA A 227 -7.89 14.66 1.23
N GLN A 228 -7.47 14.56 -0.03
CA GLN A 228 -8.36 14.19 -1.13
C GLN A 228 -8.91 12.78 -0.96
N SER A 229 -8.04 11.80 -0.74
CA SER A 229 -8.42 10.40 -0.59
C SER A 229 -9.35 10.18 0.59
N LYS A 230 -9.12 10.87 1.72
CA LYS A 230 -10.04 10.83 2.87
C LYS A 230 -11.44 11.31 2.53
N LEU A 231 -11.57 12.35 1.71
CA LEU A 231 -12.89 12.85 1.28
C LEU A 231 -13.55 11.90 0.27
N ILE A 232 -12.80 11.34 -0.67
CA ILE A 232 -13.26 10.30 -1.60
C ILE A 232 -13.79 9.10 -0.80
N TYR A 233 -13.01 8.59 0.16
CA TYR A 233 -13.41 7.48 1.02
C TYR A 233 -14.69 7.79 1.80
N THR A 234 -14.78 8.99 2.38
CA THR A 234 -15.96 9.41 3.14
C THR A 234 -17.19 9.56 2.23
N ALA A 235 -17.03 10.11 1.03
CA ALA A 235 -18.12 10.23 0.05
C ALA A 235 -18.60 8.84 -0.40
N LYS A 236 -17.68 7.93 -0.71
CA LYS A 236 -17.97 6.57 -1.20
C LYS A 236 -18.65 5.70 -0.13
N HIS A 237 -18.10 5.65 1.08
CA HIS A 237 -18.50 4.67 2.11
C HIS A 237 -19.44 5.24 3.18
N ARG A 238 -19.69 6.56 3.19
CA ARG A 238 -20.58 7.18 4.17
C ARG A 238 -21.66 8.02 3.47
N SER A 239 -21.34 9.24 3.05
CA SER A 239 -22.20 10.07 2.21
C SER A 239 -21.48 11.31 1.70
N HIS A 240 -21.93 11.84 0.57
CA HIS A 240 -21.45 13.12 0.02
C HIS A 240 -21.66 14.29 0.99
N ALA A 241 -22.80 14.32 1.72
CA ALA A 241 -23.08 15.35 2.71
C ALA A 241 -22.04 15.32 3.85
N ARG A 242 -21.68 14.12 4.33
CA ARG A 242 -20.66 13.96 5.37
C ARG A 242 -19.27 14.37 4.87
N ALA A 243 -18.92 14.03 3.64
CA ALA A 243 -17.65 14.45 3.03
C ALA A 243 -17.57 15.98 2.90
N ARG A 244 -18.67 16.64 2.47
CA ARG A 244 -18.74 18.13 2.41
C ARG A 244 -18.59 18.76 3.78
N ARG A 245 -19.29 18.26 4.80
CA ARG A 245 -19.17 18.75 6.19
C ARG A 245 -17.72 18.58 6.68
N GLN A 246 -17.13 17.41 6.49
CA GLN A 246 -15.74 17.10 6.85
C GLN A 246 -14.76 18.04 6.14
N ARG A 247 -14.96 18.27 4.82
CA ARG A 247 -14.15 19.22 4.05
C ARG A 247 -14.12 20.59 4.71
N TRP A 248 -15.29 21.17 4.97
CA TRP A 248 -15.37 22.52 5.51
C TRP A 248 -14.84 22.63 6.94
N SER A 249 -15.14 21.67 7.81
CA SER A 249 -14.64 21.69 9.18
C SER A 249 -13.12 21.58 9.24
N VAL A 250 -12.53 20.66 8.43
CA VAL A 250 -11.08 20.50 8.41
C VAL A 250 -10.39 21.66 7.68
N LEU A 251 -11.01 22.22 6.63
CA LEU A 251 -10.49 23.40 5.93
C LEU A 251 -10.41 24.59 6.88
N LEU A 252 -11.49 24.89 7.59
CA LEU A 252 -11.54 25.97 8.59
C LEU A 252 -10.50 25.75 9.68
N GLY A 253 -10.47 24.58 10.31
CA GLY A 253 -9.50 24.25 11.36
C GLY A 253 -8.05 24.36 10.88
N THR A 254 -7.77 23.93 9.64
CA THR A 254 -6.43 24.03 9.05
C THR A 254 -6.07 25.50 8.79
N THR A 255 -7.02 26.31 8.28
CA THR A 255 -6.79 27.76 8.05
C THR A 255 -6.42 28.48 9.34
N LEU A 256 -7.18 28.21 10.42
CA LEU A 256 -6.90 28.81 11.74
C LEU A 256 -5.58 28.33 12.35
N ALA A 257 -5.18 27.10 12.09
CA ALA A 257 -3.94 26.52 12.65
C ALA A 257 -2.67 26.88 11.85
N LEU A 258 -2.78 27.29 10.58
CA LEU A 258 -1.64 27.60 9.71
C LEU A 258 -0.72 28.71 10.29
N PRO A 259 -1.23 29.87 10.78
CA PRO A 259 -0.38 30.92 11.36
C PRO A 259 0.41 30.42 12.58
N LEU A 260 -0.26 29.68 13.49
CA LEU A 260 0.40 29.10 14.66
C LEU A 260 1.49 28.11 14.28
N ARG A 261 1.29 27.35 13.22
CA ARG A 261 2.27 26.41 12.69
C ARG A 261 3.47 27.11 12.03
N ALA A 262 3.22 28.22 11.37
CA ALA A 262 4.29 29.06 10.81
C ALA A 262 5.18 29.62 11.90
N ILE A 263 4.61 30.10 13.01
CA ILE A 263 5.36 30.60 14.18
C ILE A 263 6.17 29.48 14.85
N ALA A 264 5.58 28.28 15.01
CA ALA A 264 6.25 27.12 15.62
C ALA A 264 7.37 26.51 14.77
N TRP A 265 7.69 27.12 13.64
CA TRP A 265 8.77 26.81 12.71
C TRP A 265 9.11 25.32 12.53
N SER A 266 8.14 24.55 12.07
CA SER A 266 8.37 23.18 11.61
C SER A 266 8.07 23.08 10.11
N PRO A 267 9.07 23.30 9.24
CA PRO A 267 8.88 23.41 7.80
C PRO A 267 8.18 22.22 7.17
N ARG A 268 8.53 21.00 7.63
CA ARG A 268 7.91 19.75 7.12
C ARG A 268 6.42 19.67 7.48
N LEU A 269 6.07 20.00 8.72
CA LEU A 269 4.68 20.00 9.17
C LEU A 269 3.87 21.12 8.51
N LEU A 270 4.49 22.29 8.30
CA LEU A 270 3.87 23.39 7.56
C LEU A 270 3.59 22.99 6.12
N ALA A 271 4.56 22.43 5.41
CA ALA A 271 4.36 21.92 4.05
C ALA A 271 3.23 20.89 3.97
N ARG A 272 3.16 19.96 4.93
CA ARG A 272 2.07 18.97 5.02
C ARG A 272 0.71 19.64 5.27
N MET A 273 0.65 20.67 6.13
CA MET A 273 -0.60 21.40 6.39
C MET A 273 -1.06 22.19 5.18
N VAL A 274 -0.15 22.88 4.49
CA VAL A 274 -0.44 23.58 3.23
C VAL A 274 -0.94 22.60 2.17
N GLY A 275 -0.28 21.46 2.03
CA GLY A 275 -0.72 20.39 1.14
C GLY A 275 -2.13 19.91 1.49
N ARG A 276 -2.43 19.67 2.77
CA ARG A 276 -3.78 19.29 3.24
C ARG A 276 -4.81 20.36 2.89
N TRP A 277 -4.52 21.61 3.20
CA TRP A 277 -5.40 22.74 2.90
C TRP A 277 -5.71 22.81 1.38
N MET A 278 -4.67 22.72 0.55
CA MET A 278 -4.81 22.76 -0.90
C MET A 278 -5.59 21.54 -1.44
N GLY A 279 -5.34 20.35 -0.89
CA GLY A 279 -6.09 19.14 -1.24
C GLY A 279 -7.59 19.27 -0.93
N LEU A 280 -7.93 19.85 0.22
CA LEU A 280 -9.32 20.14 0.58
C LEU A 280 -9.95 21.24 -0.30
N ALA A 281 -9.21 22.32 -0.57
CA ALA A 281 -9.68 23.42 -1.40
C ALA A 281 -10.00 22.99 -2.84
N ARG A 282 -9.14 22.15 -3.42
CA ARG A 282 -9.25 21.65 -4.80
C ARG A 282 -10.10 20.38 -4.96
N TRP A 283 -10.57 19.80 -3.85
CA TRP A 283 -11.41 18.62 -3.95
C TRP A 283 -12.73 18.93 -4.68
N ARG A 284 -13.01 18.14 -5.71
CA ARG A 284 -14.28 18.16 -6.44
C ARG A 284 -15.01 16.85 -6.19
N LEU A 285 -16.32 16.91 -6.06
CA LEU A 285 -17.16 15.72 -6.15
C LEU A 285 -17.01 15.20 -7.59
N HIS A 286 -16.42 14.03 -7.72
CA HIS A 286 -16.56 13.24 -8.93
C HIS A 286 -17.75 12.32 -8.66
N ASP A 287 -18.80 12.45 -9.47
CA ASP A 287 -19.96 11.57 -9.48
C ASP A 287 -19.59 10.16 -9.87
#